data_665c40fafff94428758988efacc5dfca
#
_entry.id   665c40fafff94428758988efacc5dfca
#
_cell.length_a   1.000
_cell.length_b   1.000
_cell.length_c   1.000
_cell.angle_alpha   90.00
_cell.angle_beta   90.00
_cell.angle_gamma   90.00
#
_symmetry.space_group_name_H-M   'P 1'
#
loop_
_entity.id
_entity.type
_entity.pdbx_description
1 polymer ?
#
loop_
_entity_poly.entity_id
_entity_poly.type
_entity_poly.pdbx_seq_one_letter_code
_entity_poly.pdbx_strand_id
1 'polypeptide(L)'
;MGHKFFGSEADEMARRFLSDERRRYQDPLKVSKAMCVKKGMTIADLGCGPGFFTIPLASLVGSSGLVYAVDSSPTMLKHLRVNIKKSHASGMSIKIVRANVSKTGIPSNSVDFVLFARLLHDIGDKTTFLKEVKRICKAGGTVIDLDWKKIRMKQGPPYGICLSKPQARRIITRKGFRYVGTFDAGRYHYGLIFRPRT
;
A
#
# COMPACT_ATOMS: atom_id res chain seq x y z
N MET A 1 -3.39 11.19 -19.44
CA MET A 1 -2.38 10.51 -20.28
C MET A 1 -1.53 9.64 -19.36
N GLY A 2 -1.74 8.32 -19.37
CA GLY A 2 -0.94 7.40 -18.55
C GLY A 2 0.44 7.22 -19.18
N HIS A 3 1.48 7.58 -18.46
CA HIS A 3 2.84 7.26 -18.85
C HIS A 3 3.00 5.74 -18.90
N LYS A 4 3.03 5.18 -20.12
CA LYS A 4 3.55 3.82 -20.37
C LYS A 4 5.06 3.89 -20.19
N PHE A 5 5.55 3.55 -19.00
CA PHE A 5 6.98 3.33 -18.79
C PHE A 5 7.42 2.11 -19.60
N PHE A 6 8.30 2.30 -20.55
CA PHE A 6 8.96 1.22 -21.30
C PHE A 6 9.94 0.46 -20.39
N GLY A 7 10.17 -0.82 -20.65
CA GLY A 7 10.80 -1.81 -19.79
C GLY A 7 11.97 -1.37 -18.89
N SER A 8 12.91 -0.54 -19.37
CA SER A 8 14.10 -0.12 -18.62
C SER A 8 13.78 0.86 -17.46
N GLU A 9 12.91 1.83 -17.64
CA GLU A 9 12.56 2.81 -16.61
C GLU A 9 11.71 2.18 -15.49
N ALA A 10 10.77 1.31 -15.84
CA ALA A 10 9.97 0.60 -14.87
C ALA A 10 10.80 -0.40 -14.06
N ASP A 11 11.79 -1.04 -14.67
CA ASP A 11 12.73 -1.94 -13.99
C ASP A 11 13.65 -1.17 -13.04
N GLU A 12 14.12 0.01 -13.43
CA GLU A 12 14.92 0.89 -12.57
C GLU A 12 14.09 1.38 -11.37
N MET A 13 12.86 1.82 -11.63
CA MET A 13 11.93 2.23 -10.58
C MET A 13 11.65 1.08 -9.59
N ALA A 14 11.46 -0.15 -10.07
CA ALA A 14 11.26 -1.31 -9.20
C ALA A 14 12.48 -1.57 -8.31
N ARG A 15 13.71 -1.48 -8.87
CA ARG A 15 14.94 -1.58 -8.06
C ARG A 15 15.04 -0.48 -7.02
N ARG A 16 14.75 0.77 -7.40
CA ARG A 16 14.75 1.92 -6.49
C ARG A 16 13.75 1.77 -5.35
N PHE A 17 12.57 1.19 -5.62
CA PHE A 17 11.55 0.92 -4.61
C PHE A 17 11.97 -0.12 -3.56
N LEU A 18 12.96 -0.94 -3.85
CA LEU A 18 13.50 -1.96 -2.93
C LEU A 18 14.89 -1.62 -2.40
N SER A 19 15.45 -0.47 -2.75
CA SER A 19 16.83 -0.11 -2.45
C SER A 19 17.10 -0.08 -0.93
N ASP A 20 18.34 -0.37 -0.57
CA ASP A 20 18.82 -0.26 0.81
C ASP A 20 18.76 1.17 1.31
N GLU A 21 18.92 2.16 0.42
CA GLU A 21 18.70 3.57 0.76
C GLU A 21 17.27 3.79 1.29
N ARG A 22 16.24 3.25 0.59
CA ARG A 22 14.86 3.33 1.07
C ARG A 22 14.70 2.64 2.43
N ARG A 23 15.30 1.46 2.61
CA ARG A 23 15.21 0.71 3.88
C ARG A 23 15.80 1.48 5.06
N ARG A 24 16.86 2.27 4.85
CA ARG A 24 17.48 3.10 5.91
C ARG A 24 16.52 4.16 6.47
N TYR A 25 15.66 4.75 5.64
CA TYR A 25 14.70 5.78 6.10
C TYR A 25 13.26 5.26 6.27
N GLN A 26 12.97 4.05 5.79
CA GLN A 26 11.67 3.40 5.93
C GLN A 26 11.88 1.87 6.01
N ASP A 27 12.14 1.35 7.21
CA ASP A 27 12.23 -0.10 7.42
C ASP A 27 10.83 -0.71 7.25
N PRO A 28 10.63 -1.57 6.22
CA PRO A 28 9.29 -2.07 5.92
C PRO A 28 8.76 -3.03 6.99
N LEU A 29 9.63 -3.78 7.66
CA LEU A 29 9.20 -4.70 8.73
C LEU A 29 8.80 -3.92 9.99
N LYS A 30 9.61 -2.95 10.41
CA LYS A 30 9.32 -2.06 11.56
C LYS A 30 8.01 -1.32 11.33
N VAL A 31 7.83 -0.73 10.13
CA VAL A 31 6.62 0.00 9.77
C VAL A 31 5.41 -0.94 9.71
N SER A 32 5.54 -2.14 9.13
CA SER A 32 4.44 -3.12 9.10
C SER A 32 4.02 -3.60 10.50
N LYS A 33 4.96 -3.77 11.42
CA LYS A 33 4.64 -4.07 12.83
C LYS A 33 3.86 -2.93 13.50
N ALA A 34 4.20 -1.67 13.21
CA ALA A 34 3.47 -0.50 13.73
C ALA A 34 2.03 -0.38 13.20
N MET A 35 1.69 -1.07 12.11
CA MET A 35 0.32 -1.13 11.57
C MET A 35 -0.62 -2.05 12.36
N CYS A 36 -0.13 -2.75 13.38
CA CYS A 36 -0.91 -3.69 14.20
C CYS A 36 -1.55 -4.85 13.41
N VAL A 37 -0.87 -5.32 12.37
CA VAL A 37 -1.26 -6.52 11.61
C VAL A 37 -1.17 -7.75 12.50
N LYS A 38 -2.17 -8.62 12.42
CA LYS A 38 -2.27 -9.86 13.22
C LYS A 38 -2.16 -11.09 12.34
N LYS A 39 -1.69 -12.18 12.93
CA LYS A 39 -1.66 -13.50 12.29
C LYS A 39 -3.07 -13.92 11.85
N GLY A 40 -3.18 -14.53 10.67
CA GLY A 40 -4.44 -14.99 10.10
C GLY A 40 -5.28 -13.92 9.39
N MET A 41 -4.88 -12.63 9.41
CA MET A 41 -5.61 -11.59 8.70
C MET A 41 -5.55 -11.76 7.18
N THR A 42 -6.63 -11.34 6.51
CA THR A 42 -6.66 -11.10 5.06
C THR A 42 -6.37 -9.63 4.80
N ILE A 43 -5.33 -9.35 4.02
CA ILE A 43 -4.84 -8.00 3.71
C ILE A 43 -4.98 -7.71 2.22
N ALA A 44 -5.31 -6.45 1.86
CA ALA A 44 -5.11 -5.92 0.51
C ALA A 44 -4.01 -4.86 0.54
N ASP A 45 -2.92 -5.10 -0.20
CA ASP A 45 -1.84 -4.14 -0.46
C ASP A 45 -2.07 -3.54 -1.85
N LEU A 46 -2.65 -2.34 -1.90
CA LEU A 46 -3.05 -1.65 -3.12
C LEU A 46 -1.93 -0.75 -3.65
N GLY A 47 -1.52 -0.97 -4.90
CA GLY A 47 -0.30 -0.38 -5.45
C GLY A 47 0.95 -1.04 -4.86
N CYS A 48 0.95 -2.36 -4.78
CA CYS A 48 1.97 -3.13 -4.08
C CYS A 48 3.39 -2.99 -4.68
N GLY A 49 3.49 -2.54 -5.94
CA GLY A 49 4.75 -2.43 -6.66
C GLY A 49 5.54 -3.74 -6.65
N PRO A 50 6.87 -3.68 -6.42
CA PRO A 50 7.72 -4.87 -6.35
C PRO A 50 7.68 -5.60 -4.99
N GLY A 51 6.74 -5.22 -4.09
CA GLY A 51 6.47 -5.96 -2.85
C GLY A 51 7.17 -5.45 -1.58
N PHE A 52 7.50 -4.16 -1.53
CA PHE A 52 8.20 -3.58 -0.38
C PHE A 52 7.47 -3.80 0.95
N PHE A 53 6.14 -3.67 0.97
CA PHE A 53 5.29 -3.99 2.12
C PHE A 53 4.62 -5.36 2.02
N THR A 54 4.30 -5.84 0.81
CA THR A 54 3.64 -7.14 0.59
C THR A 54 4.35 -8.29 1.32
N ILE A 55 5.68 -8.38 1.18
CA ILE A 55 6.47 -9.48 1.76
C ILE A 55 6.49 -9.42 3.30
N PRO A 56 6.81 -8.28 3.95
CA PRO A 56 6.69 -8.15 5.40
C PRO A 56 5.29 -8.41 5.94
N LEU A 57 4.25 -7.93 5.25
CA LEU A 57 2.85 -8.18 5.64
C LEU A 57 2.51 -9.66 5.56
N ALA A 58 2.92 -10.34 4.50
CA ALA A 58 2.72 -11.78 4.36
C ALA A 58 3.42 -12.59 5.47
N SER A 59 4.63 -12.16 5.87
CA SER A 59 5.33 -12.75 7.02
C SER A 59 4.56 -12.56 8.33
N LEU A 60 3.96 -11.39 8.54
CA LEU A 60 3.22 -11.09 9.77
C LEU A 60 1.89 -11.85 9.87
N VAL A 61 1.16 -12.00 8.75
CA VAL A 61 -0.10 -12.76 8.77
C VAL A 61 0.13 -14.28 8.80
N GLY A 62 1.29 -14.75 8.37
CA GLY A 62 1.67 -16.16 8.38
C GLY A 62 0.88 -17.01 7.40
N SER A 63 1.01 -18.35 7.51
CA SER A 63 0.39 -19.33 6.60
C SER A 63 -1.14 -19.39 6.68
N SER A 64 -1.73 -18.94 7.79
CA SER A 64 -3.19 -18.88 7.98
C SER A 64 -3.82 -17.58 7.47
N GLY A 65 -3.01 -16.58 7.07
CA GLY A 65 -3.48 -15.32 6.51
C GLY A 65 -3.36 -15.29 4.99
N LEU A 66 -3.81 -14.17 4.38
CA LEU A 66 -3.75 -13.95 2.94
C LEU A 66 -3.39 -12.49 2.65
N VAL A 67 -2.49 -12.27 1.69
CA VAL A 67 -2.21 -10.92 1.17
C VAL A 67 -2.59 -10.86 -0.31
N TYR A 68 -3.59 -10.05 -0.65
CA TYR A 68 -3.84 -9.63 -2.03
C TYR A 68 -2.87 -8.52 -2.40
N ALA A 69 -1.93 -8.81 -3.30
CA ALA A 69 -0.96 -7.85 -3.81
C ALA A 69 -1.46 -7.30 -5.15
N VAL A 70 -1.99 -6.08 -5.17
CA VAL A 70 -2.66 -5.48 -6.32
C VAL A 70 -1.79 -4.40 -6.94
N ASP A 71 -1.48 -4.52 -8.23
CA ASP A 71 -0.84 -3.48 -9.03
C ASP A 71 -1.30 -3.58 -10.49
N SER A 72 -1.32 -2.46 -11.20
CA SER A 72 -1.67 -2.43 -12.62
C SER A 72 -0.46 -2.71 -13.54
N SER A 73 0.76 -2.50 -13.05
CA SER A 73 2.00 -2.63 -13.81
C SER A 73 2.48 -4.09 -13.89
N PRO A 74 2.53 -4.69 -15.09
CA PRO A 74 3.06 -6.04 -15.25
C PRO A 74 4.54 -6.14 -14.86
N THR A 75 5.31 -5.08 -15.07
CA THR A 75 6.74 -5.02 -14.69
C THR A 75 6.89 -5.07 -13.17
N MET A 76 6.11 -4.28 -12.42
CA MET A 76 6.12 -4.31 -10.95
C MET A 76 5.76 -5.71 -10.42
N LEU A 77 4.73 -6.33 -10.99
CA LEU A 77 4.31 -7.68 -10.59
C LEU A 77 5.33 -8.76 -10.97
N LYS A 78 6.09 -8.58 -12.07
CA LYS A 78 7.24 -9.44 -12.42
C LYS A 78 8.30 -9.37 -11.32
N HIS A 79 8.69 -8.16 -10.90
CA HIS A 79 9.63 -7.97 -9.81
C HIS A 79 9.10 -8.53 -8.49
N LEU A 80 7.82 -8.34 -8.17
CA LEU A 80 7.20 -8.93 -6.99
C LEU A 80 7.36 -10.46 -6.96
N ARG A 81 7.08 -11.17 -8.06
CA ARG A 81 7.26 -12.62 -8.15
C ARG A 81 8.70 -13.05 -7.87
N VAL A 82 9.67 -12.33 -8.44
CA VAL A 82 11.10 -12.59 -8.19
C VAL A 82 11.45 -12.38 -6.71
N ASN A 83 10.93 -11.31 -6.11
CA ASN A 83 11.23 -10.96 -4.72
C ASN A 83 10.59 -11.93 -3.72
N ILE A 84 9.38 -12.42 -3.99
CA ILE A 84 8.73 -13.48 -3.20
C ILE A 84 9.62 -14.74 -3.19
N LYS A 85 10.13 -15.16 -4.36
CA LYS A 85 11.03 -16.33 -4.44
C LYS A 85 12.33 -16.13 -3.64
N LYS A 86 12.92 -14.93 -3.69
CA LYS A 86 14.16 -14.59 -2.97
C LYS A 86 14.00 -14.47 -1.47
N SER A 87 12.82 -14.09 -0.99
CA SER A 87 12.57 -13.80 0.43
C SER A 87 12.29 -15.04 1.28
N HIS A 88 12.43 -16.26 0.72
CA HIS A 88 12.04 -17.52 1.38
C HIS A 88 10.59 -17.50 1.86
N ALA A 89 9.76 -16.65 1.26
CA ALA A 89 8.32 -16.55 1.49
C ALA A 89 7.53 -17.72 0.86
N SER A 90 8.23 -18.79 0.49
CA SER A 90 7.64 -20.06 0.03
C SER A 90 6.84 -20.67 1.18
N GLY A 91 5.51 -20.62 1.07
CA GLY A 91 4.58 -21.00 2.15
C GLY A 91 3.74 -19.84 2.67
N MET A 92 4.01 -18.59 2.26
CA MET A 92 3.14 -17.46 2.55
C MET A 92 2.03 -17.33 1.50
N SER A 93 0.80 -17.11 1.97
CA SER A 93 -0.36 -16.93 1.09
C SER A 93 -0.37 -15.52 0.50
N ILE A 94 0.27 -15.33 -0.68
CA ILE A 94 0.23 -14.09 -1.46
C ILE A 94 -0.50 -14.34 -2.77
N LYS A 95 -1.63 -13.65 -2.98
CA LYS A 95 -2.38 -13.65 -4.23
C LYS A 95 -2.06 -12.39 -5.02
N ILE A 96 -1.32 -12.56 -6.12
CA ILE A 96 -0.96 -11.46 -7.01
C ILE A 96 -2.14 -11.16 -7.94
N VAL A 97 -2.58 -9.90 -7.96
CA VAL A 97 -3.72 -9.43 -8.75
C VAL A 97 -3.25 -8.30 -9.66
N ARG A 98 -3.32 -8.51 -10.97
CA ARG A 98 -3.10 -7.43 -11.94
C ARG A 98 -4.42 -6.70 -12.18
N ALA A 99 -4.60 -5.55 -11.54
CA ALA A 99 -5.82 -4.76 -11.65
C ALA A 99 -5.56 -3.28 -11.39
N ASN A 100 -6.50 -2.43 -11.80
CA ASN A 100 -6.58 -1.06 -11.34
C ASN A 100 -7.03 -1.06 -9.86
N VAL A 101 -6.37 -0.28 -9.02
CA VAL A 101 -6.68 -0.19 -7.59
C VAL A 101 -8.07 0.36 -7.28
N SER A 102 -8.70 1.02 -8.25
CA SER A 102 -10.11 1.47 -8.16
C SER A 102 -11.13 0.41 -8.64
N LYS A 103 -10.65 -0.76 -9.11
CA LYS A 103 -11.49 -1.92 -9.51
C LYS A 103 -10.64 -3.19 -9.38
N THR A 104 -10.48 -3.67 -8.16
CA THR A 104 -9.51 -4.72 -7.81
C THR A 104 -9.97 -6.14 -8.15
N GLY A 105 -11.28 -6.38 -8.23
CA GLY A 105 -11.85 -7.72 -8.33
C GLY A 105 -11.81 -8.53 -7.02
N ILE A 106 -11.34 -7.95 -5.93
CA ILE A 106 -11.41 -8.58 -4.60
C ILE A 106 -12.88 -8.61 -4.14
N PRO A 107 -13.36 -9.70 -3.54
CA PRO A 107 -14.73 -9.77 -3.04
C PRO A 107 -15.06 -8.66 -2.04
N SER A 108 -16.32 -8.22 -2.02
CA SER A 108 -16.78 -7.22 -1.04
C SER A 108 -16.69 -7.77 0.38
N ASN A 109 -16.39 -6.88 1.35
CA ASN A 109 -16.38 -7.22 2.78
C ASN A 109 -15.50 -8.44 3.12
N SER A 110 -14.35 -8.59 2.45
CA SER A 110 -13.51 -9.80 2.53
C SER A 110 -12.15 -9.57 3.17
N VAL A 111 -11.68 -8.32 3.28
CA VAL A 111 -10.35 -8.05 3.84
C VAL A 111 -10.45 -7.37 5.21
N ASP A 112 -9.60 -7.82 6.14
CA ASP A 112 -9.51 -7.26 7.49
C ASP A 112 -8.71 -5.96 7.50
N PHE A 113 -7.82 -5.80 6.52
CA PHE A 113 -6.85 -4.72 6.49
C PHE A 113 -6.54 -4.29 5.06
N VAL A 114 -6.64 -2.99 4.77
CA VAL A 114 -6.26 -2.40 3.48
C VAL A 114 -5.11 -1.45 3.69
N LEU A 115 -4.01 -1.66 2.97
CA LEU A 115 -2.89 -0.73 2.86
C LEU A 115 -2.88 -0.10 1.47
N PHE A 116 -2.66 1.20 1.40
CA PHE A 116 -2.16 1.87 0.21
C PHE A 116 -0.98 2.77 0.61
N ALA A 117 0.20 2.36 0.12
CA ALA A 117 1.44 2.99 0.51
C ALA A 117 2.02 3.80 -0.65
N ARG A 118 2.17 5.12 -0.45
CA ARG A 118 2.72 6.06 -1.45
C ARG A 118 1.89 6.05 -2.74
N LEU A 119 0.56 6.06 -2.57
CA LEU A 119 -0.37 5.89 -3.67
C LEU A 119 -1.41 7.02 -3.76
N LEU A 120 -1.95 7.49 -2.62
CA LEU A 120 -3.10 8.40 -2.63
C LEU A 120 -2.81 9.72 -3.36
N HIS A 121 -1.57 10.24 -3.29
CA HIS A 121 -1.17 11.46 -3.99
C HIS A 121 -1.23 11.30 -5.51
N ASP A 122 -1.01 10.10 -6.07
CA ASP A 122 -1.01 9.81 -7.50
C ASP A 122 -2.40 9.43 -8.06
N ILE A 123 -3.37 9.15 -7.19
CA ILE A 123 -4.72 8.79 -7.62
C ILE A 123 -5.47 10.02 -8.16
N GLY A 124 -5.86 10.00 -9.41
CA GLY A 124 -6.69 11.05 -10.03
C GLY A 124 -8.10 11.08 -9.44
N ASP A 125 -8.86 10.01 -9.60
CA ASP A 125 -10.20 9.88 -9.01
C ASP A 125 -10.16 9.17 -7.65
N LYS A 126 -9.88 9.95 -6.62
CA LYS A 126 -9.86 9.48 -5.22
C LYS A 126 -11.23 9.00 -4.74
N THR A 127 -12.32 9.44 -5.39
CA THR A 127 -13.68 9.03 -5.01
C THR A 127 -13.92 7.58 -5.37
N THR A 128 -13.68 7.20 -6.63
CA THR A 128 -13.84 5.82 -7.08
C THR A 128 -12.87 4.88 -6.37
N PHE A 129 -11.61 5.31 -6.18
CA PHE A 129 -10.63 4.55 -5.41
C PHE A 129 -11.10 4.27 -3.98
N LEU A 130 -11.51 5.28 -3.23
CA LEU A 130 -11.93 5.11 -1.83
C LEU A 130 -13.26 4.36 -1.70
N LYS A 131 -14.15 4.42 -2.72
CA LYS A 131 -15.34 3.53 -2.79
C LYS A 131 -14.90 2.06 -2.89
N GLU A 132 -13.91 1.75 -3.72
CA GLU A 132 -13.39 0.39 -3.85
C GLU A 132 -12.71 -0.08 -2.54
N VAL A 133 -11.89 0.77 -1.91
CA VAL A 133 -11.30 0.49 -0.58
C VAL A 133 -12.39 0.15 0.45
N LYS A 134 -13.48 0.96 0.50
CA LYS A 134 -14.60 0.71 1.41
C LYS A 134 -15.33 -0.59 1.07
N ARG A 135 -15.53 -0.89 -0.22
CA ARG A 135 -16.23 -2.09 -0.68
C ARG A 135 -15.54 -3.38 -0.25
N ILE A 136 -14.20 -3.46 -0.41
CA ILE A 136 -13.44 -4.68 -0.10
C ILE A 136 -13.18 -4.85 1.40
N CYS A 137 -13.07 -3.76 2.15
CA CYS A 137 -12.77 -3.76 3.58
C CYS A 137 -13.99 -4.20 4.41
N LYS A 138 -13.77 -5.09 5.37
CA LYS A 138 -14.81 -5.49 6.34
C LYS A 138 -15.26 -4.30 7.18
N ALA A 139 -16.49 -4.32 7.68
CA ALA A 139 -17.08 -3.24 8.49
C ALA A 139 -16.22 -2.86 9.72
N GLY A 140 -15.58 -3.82 10.36
CA GLY A 140 -14.64 -3.59 11.47
C GLY A 140 -13.18 -3.47 11.05
N GLY A 141 -12.90 -3.52 9.74
CA GLY A 141 -11.55 -3.58 9.22
C GLY A 141 -10.76 -2.28 9.38
N THR A 142 -9.46 -2.37 9.14
CA THR A 142 -8.53 -1.25 9.25
C THR A 142 -8.08 -0.81 7.86
N VAL A 143 -8.00 0.49 7.65
CA VAL A 143 -7.49 1.10 6.41
C VAL A 143 -6.32 2.00 6.76
N ILE A 144 -5.20 1.79 6.08
CA ILE A 144 -3.96 2.56 6.28
C ILE A 144 -3.63 3.34 5.00
N ASP A 145 -3.52 4.66 5.15
CA ASP A 145 -2.84 5.55 4.22
C ASP A 145 -1.43 5.81 4.73
N LEU A 146 -0.44 5.33 3.99
CA LEU A 146 0.96 5.60 4.25
C LEU A 146 1.50 6.42 3.09
N ASP A 147 1.80 7.71 3.31
CA ASP A 147 2.22 8.55 2.20
C ASP A 147 3.34 9.53 2.58
N TRP A 148 3.86 10.25 1.59
CA TRP A 148 4.93 11.20 1.74
C TRP A 148 4.50 12.42 2.56
N LYS A 149 5.37 12.83 3.50
CA LYS A 149 5.21 14.12 4.18
C LYS A 149 5.30 15.26 3.15
N LYS A 150 4.42 16.24 3.25
CA LYS A 150 4.49 17.44 2.41
C LYS A 150 5.58 18.39 2.90
N ILE A 151 6.83 18.00 2.63
CA ILE A 151 8.04 18.76 2.94
C ILE A 151 8.95 18.82 1.70
N ARG A 152 9.80 19.81 1.60
CA ARG A 152 10.82 19.87 0.54
C ARG A 152 11.89 18.83 0.86
N MET A 153 12.16 17.92 -0.08
CA MET A 153 13.14 16.85 0.07
C MET A 153 13.79 16.51 -1.27
N LYS A 154 14.98 15.92 -1.23
CA LYS A 154 15.70 15.50 -2.45
C LYS A 154 15.10 14.23 -3.07
N GLN A 155 14.48 13.38 -2.26
CA GLN A 155 13.84 12.14 -2.71
C GLN A 155 12.31 12.31 -2.68
N GLY A 156 11.61 11.46 -3.44
CA GLY A 156 10.15 11.41 -3.46
C GLY A 156 9.52 12.24 -4.57
N PRO A 157 8.20 12.38 -4.52
CA PRO A 157 7.45 13.13 -5.51
C PRO A 157 7.63 14.65 -5.34
N PRO A 158 7.33 15.45 -6.39
CA PRO A 158 7.31 16.89 -6.28
C PRO A 158 6.42 17.39 -5.14
N TYR A 159 6.86 18.43 -4.43
CA TYR A 159 6.12 19.02 -3.30
C TYR A 159 4.65 19.33 -3.60
N GLY A 160 4.36 19.75 -4.86
CA GLY A 160 3.02 20.14 -5.30
C GLY A 160 1.99 19.02 -5.23
N ILE A 161 2.40 17.76 -5.49
CA ILE A 161 1.50 16.60 -5.49
C ILE A 161 1.40 15.94 -4.11
N CYS A 162 2.35 16.19 -3.21
CA CYS A 162 2.30 15.64 -1.86
C CYS A 162 1.09 16.16 -1.08
N LEU A 163 0.41 15.27 -0.38
CA LEU A 163 -0.68 15.61 0.53
C LEU A 163 -0.13 15.79 1.95
N SER A 164 -0.55 16.86 2.63
CA SER A 164 -0.30 16.96 4.07
C SER A 164 -1.21 16.00 4.84
N LYS A 165 -0.82 15.61 6.07
CA LYS A 165 -1.67 14.77 6.93
C LYS A 165 -3.11 15.29 7.06
N PRO A 166 -3.37 16.60 7.31
CA PRO A 166 -4.72 17.13 7.37
C PRO A 166 -5.47 17.02 6.03
N GLN A 167 -4.79 17.21 4.90
CA GLN A 167 -5.40 17.07 3.58
C GLN A 167 -5.80 15.61 3.31
N ALA A 168 -4.90 14.64 3.49
CA ALA A 168 -5.18 13.22 3.32
C ALA A 168 -6.31 12.77 4.26
N ARG A 169 -6.22 13.11 5.55
CA ARG A 169 -7.29 12.84 6.54
C ARG A 169 -8.65 13.38 6.07
N ARG A 170 -8.73 14.63 5.63
CA ARG A 170 -9.96 15.25 5.15
C ARG A 170 -10.53 14.54 3.92
N ILE A 171 -9.68 14.18 2.95
CA ILE A 171 -10.08 13.46 1.73
C ILE A 171 -10.72 12.11 2.12
N ILE A 172 -10.05 11.32 2.93
CA ILE A 172 -10.48 9.97 3.30
C ILE A 172 -11.75 10.03 4.18
N THR A 173 -11.80 10.93 5.17
CA THR A 173 -12.98 11.02 6.06
C THR A 173 -14.25 11.47 5.33
N ARG A 174 -14.15 12.33 4.32
CA ARG A 174 -15.29 12.73 3.47
C ARG A 174 -15.84 11.60 2.62
N LYS A 175 -15.10 10.50 2.46
CA LYS A 175 -15.50 9.33 1.67
C LYS A 175 -15.98 8.14 2.51
N GLY A 176 -16.43 8.42 3.73
CA GLY A 176 -17.09 7.42 4.56
C GLY A 176 -16.14 6.61 5.45
N PHE A 177 -15.02 7.21 5.86
CA PHE A 177 -14.12 6.62 6.83
C PHE A 177 -14.04 7.46 8.10
N ARG A 178 -13.86 6.80 9.25
CA ARG A 178 -13.55 7.42 10.53
C ARG A 178 -12.04 7.38 10.77
N TYR A 179 -11.45 8.52 11.04
CA TYR A 179 -10.06 8.60 11.47
C TYR A 179 -9.89 8.00 12.85
N VAL A 180 -8.87 7.18 13.05
CA VAL A 180 -8.56 6.46 14.30
C VAL A 180 -7.29 7.02 14.94
N GLY A 181 -6.26 7.29 14.13
CA GLY A 181 -4.98 7.71 14.67
C GLY A 181 -3.87 7.79 13.60
N THR A 182 -2.67 7.95 14.07
CA THR A 182 -1.46 7.99 13.24
C THR A 182 -0.37 7.15 13.87
N PHE A 183 0.59 6.71 13.06
CA PHE A 183 1.81 6.06 13.52
C PHE A 183 3.02 6.60 12.77
N ASP A 184 4.21 6.35 13.29
CA ASP A 184 5.46 6.73 12.61
C ASP A 184 5.75 5.77 11.47
N ALA A 185 5.80 6.30 10.24
CA ALA A 185 6.08 5.55 9.03
C ALA A 185 7.47 5.83 8.45
N GLY A 186 8.35 6.42 9.27
CA GLY A 186 9.72 6.77 8.90
C GLY A 186 9.93 8.26 8.64
N ARG A 187 11.17 8.61 8.36
CA ARG A 187 11.64 10.01 8.29
C ARG A 187 10.81 10.88 7.35
N TYR A 188 10.48 10.36 6.16
CA TYR A 188 9.84 11.13 5.08
C TYR A 188 8.37 10.80 4.87
N HIS A 189 7.81 9.89 5.68
CA HIS A 189 6.45 9.39 5.51
C HIS A 189 5.61 9.62 6.76
N TYR A 190 4.30 9.60 6.57
CA TYR A 190 3.32 9.52 7.65
C TYR A 190 2.45 8.27 7.46
N GLY A 191 1.90 7.75 8.53
CA GLY A 191 0.87 6.72 8.52
C GLY A 191 -0.40 7.23 9.17
N LEU A 192 -1.55 7.09 8.49
CA LEU A 192 -2.87 7.44 8.99
C LEU A 192 -3.73 6.18 9.06
N ILE A 193 -4.46 6.02 10.16
CA ILE A 193 -5.30 4.87 10.44
C ILE A 193 -6.76 5.28 10.37
N PHE A 194 -7.55 4.49 9.62
CA PHE A 194 -8.98 4.71 9.46
C PHE A 194 -9.75 3.40 9.64
N ARG A 195 -11.07 3.53 9.84
CA ARG A 195 -12.04 2.44 9.72
C ARG A 195 -13.20 2.87 8.83
N PRO A 196 -13.79 1.95 8.04
CA PRO A 196 -15.03 2.26 7.33
C PRO A 196 -16.10 2.73 8.32
N ARG A 197 -16.88 3.74 7.95
CA ARG A 197 -18.14 4.04 8.66
C ARG A 197 -19.21 3.08 8.15
N THR A 198 -19.91 2.48 9.03
CA THR A 198 -21.16 1.76 8.77
C THR A 198 -22.19 2.67 8.15
#